data_ee5e5779fa27e3e8ed5531f2f7886104
#
_entry.id   ee5e5779fa27e3e8ed5531f2f7886104
#
_cell.length_a   1.000
_cell.length_b   1.000
_cell.length_c   1.000
_cell.angle_alpha   90.00
_cell.angle_beta   90.00
_cell.angle_gamma   90.00
#
_symmetry.space_group_name_H-M   'P 1'
#
loop_
_entity.id
_entity.type
_entity.pdbx_description
1 polymer ?
#
loop_
_entity_poly.entity_id
_entity_poly.type
_entity_poly.pdbx_seq_one_letter_code
_entity_poly.pdbx_strand_id
1 'polypeptide(L)'
;MLNRIRSVFAGERGLPRSQVERLGRLPPGERLAGVGAALHDLCVTTAARFVEEEHRRADSPFGGLPKTDLFHEMLVMNFWALERLFKGRRRALMDQVYDRYSTSFVWGWESGRTDLVDSMRAKFTAYDEAWDDYSGHQDGFARQALAIIFGGTPVAEAPRAAFWLISYADRTMKDFTEVGKSVKLLLRDAA
;
A
#
# COMPACT_ATOMS: atom_id res chain seq x y z
N MET A 1 1.15 19.60 -16.30
CA MET A 1 1.17 19.00 -14.96
C MET A 1 0.68 17.56 -14.95
N LEU A 2 -0.48 17.25 -15.49
CA LEU A 2 -1.07 15.88 -15.58
C LEU A 2 -0.20 14.85 -16.31
N ASN A 3 0.58 15.23 -17.35
CA ASN A 3 1.44 14.30 -18.09
C ASN A 3 2.67 13.82 -17.28
N ARG A 4 3.13 14.59 -16.27
CA ARG A 4 4.25 14.18 -15.41
C ARG A 4 3.84 13.17 -14.34
N ILE A 5 2.58 13.21 -13.88
CA ILE A 5 2.05 12.18 -12.98
C ILE A 5 1.99 10.81 -13.67
N ARG A 6 1.81 10.77 -14.99
CA ARG A 6 1.78 9.52 -15.78
C ARG A 6 3.13 8.80 -15.82
N SER A 7 4.26 9.52 -15.81
CA SER A 7 5.59 8.88 -15.94
C SER A 7 6.04 8.13 -14.69
N VAL A 8 5.59 8.59 -13.52
CA VAL A 8 5.90 8.01 -12.19
C VAL A 8 5.38 6.57 -12.08
N PHE A 9 4.38 6.27 -12.84
CA PHE A 9 3.60 5.05 -12.71
C PHE A 9 3.48 4.27 -14.04
N ALA A 10 4.32 4.51 -15.01
CA ALA A 10 4.32 3.79 -16.29
C ALA A 10 4.92 2.37 -16.14
N GLY A 11 4.54 1.65 -15.07
CA GLY A 11 4.78 0.22 -14.92
C GLY A 11 3.55 -0.57 -15.35
N GLU A 12 3.73 -1.83 -15.72
CA GLU A 12 2.63 -2.76 -16.01
C GLU A 12 1.66 -2.77 -14.82
N ARG A 13 0.37 -2.56 -15.11
CA ARG A 13 -0.69 -2.64 -14.10
C ARG A 13 -0.85 -4.09 -13.68
N GLY A 14 -0.71 -4.37 -12.39
CA GLY A 14 -0.86 -5.72 -11.86
C GLY A 14 0.47 -6.43 -11.59
N LEU A 15 0.40 -7.72 -11.31
CA LEU A 15 1.59 -8.56 -11.20
C LEU A 15 2.19 -8.79 -12.60
N PRO A 16 3.53 -8.70 -12.76
CA PRO A 16 4.20 -9.01 -14.02
C PRO A 16 3.80 -10.40 -14.55
N ARG A 17 3.59 -10.52 -15.84
CA ARG A 17 3.17 -11.79 -16.45
C ARG A 17 4.11 -12.96 -16.11
N SER A 18 5.42 -12.73 -16.12
CA SER A 18 6.42 -13.73 -15.73
C SER A 18 6.26 -14.18 -14.28
N GLN A 19 5.87 -13.27 -13.40
CA GLN A 19 5.61 -13.58 -11.98
C GLN A 19 4.33 -14.40 -11.84
N VAL A 20 3.26 -14.06 -12.56
CA VAL A 20 2.01 -14.83 -12.58
C VAL A 20 2.25 -16.25 -13.09
N GLU A 21 3.01 -16.41 -14.18
CA GLU A 21 3.37 -17.72 -14.74
C GLU A 21 4.19 -18.55 -13.74
N ARG A 22 5.18 -17.93 -13.06
CA ARG A 22 5.99 -18.58 -12.04
C ARG A 22 5.14 -19.05 -10.86
N LEU A 23 4.27 -18.18 -10.34
CA LEU A 23 3.38 -18.50 -9.22
C LEU A 23 2.38 -19.59 -9.58
N GLY A 24 1.86 -19.58 -10.81
CA GLY A 24 0.95 -20.63 -11.32
C GLY A 24 1.57 -22.02 -11.38
N ARG A 25 2.91 -22.13 -11.49
CA ARG A 25 3.64 -23.41 -11.49
C ARG A 25 3.91 -23.95 -10.09
N LEU A 26 3.71 -23.17 -9.03
CA LEU A 26 3.91 -23.63 -7.66
C LEU A 26 2.84 -24.68 -7.29
N PRO A 27 3.20 -25.67 -6.47
CA PRO A 27 2.25 -26.57 -5.85
C PRO A 27 1.17 -25.78 -5.10
N PRO A 28 -0.09 -26.25 -5.03
CA PRO A 28 -1.18 -25.53 -4.36
C PRO A 28 -0.84 -25.09 -2.93
N GLY A 29 -0.17 -25.93 -2.15
CA GLY A 29 0.24 -25.63 -0.76
C GLY A 29 1.27 -24.49 -0.63
N GLU A 30 2.10 -24.27 -1.65
CA GLU A 30 3.12 -23.20 -1.67
C GLU A 30 2.60 -21.92 -2.33
N ARG A 31 1.55 -22.03 -3.13
CA ARG A 31 1.06 -20.94 -3.97
C ARG A 31 0.53 -19.78 -3.14
N LEU A 32 -0.16 -20.07 -2.03
CA LEU A 32 -0.67 -19.04 -1.14
C LEU A 32 0.46 -18.19 -0.56
N ALA A 33 1.51 -18.83 -0.04
CA ALA A 33 2.68 -18.13 0.50
C ALA A 33 3.44 -17.36 -0.59
N GLY A 34 3.58 -17.95 -1.79
CA GLY A 34 4.19 -17.29 -2.94
C GLY A 34 3.43 -16.06 -3.41
N VAL A 35 2.09 -16.11 -3.44
CA VAL A 35 1.23 -14.96 -3.75
C VAL A 35 1.32 -13.90 -2.66
N GLY A 36 1.29 -14.29 -1.38
CA GLY A 36 1.46 -13.37 -0.26
C GLY A 36 2.80 -12.62 -0.32
N ALA A 37 3.89 -13.34 -0.62
CA ALA A 37 5.20 -12.73 -0.83
C ALA A 37 5.19 -11.72 -1.99
N ALA A 38 4.58 -12.07 -3.12
CA ALA A 38 4.49 -11.20 -4.28
C ALA A 38 3.68 -9.91 -4.00
N LEU A 39 2.61 -10.01 -3.22
CA LEU A 39 1.80 -8.86 -2.81
C LEU A 39 2.55 -7.96 -1.83
N HIS A 40 3.24 -8.54 -0.87
CA HIS A 40 4.13 -7.79 0.03
C HIS A 40 5.17 -7.00 -0.76
N ASP A 41 5.91 -7.67 -1.66
CA ASP A 41 6.97 -7.05 -2.45
C ASP A 41 6.42 -5.95 -3.38
N LEU A 42 5.20 -6.10 -3.89
CA LEU A 42 4.50 -5.06 -4.64
C LEU A 42 4.21 -3.83 -3.78
N CYS A 43 3.70 -4.02 -2.55
CA CYS A 43 3.44 -2.92 -1.61
C CYS A 43 4.74 -2.19 -1.25
N VAL A 44 5.81 -2.92 -0.96
CA VAL A 44 7.15 -2.38 -0.67
C VAL A 44 7.68 -1.56 -1.85
N THR A 45 7.65 -2.14 -3.05
CA THR A 45 8.17 -1.48 -4.26
C THR A 45 7.38 -0.22 -4.58
N THR A 46 6.05 -0.24 -4.42
CA THR A 46 5.18 0.91 -4.68
C THR A 46 5.44 2.03 -3.68
N ALA A 47 5.59 1.73 -2.39
CA ALA A 47 5.93 2.70 -1.35
C ALA A 47 7.33 3.30 -1.58
N ALA A 48 8.34 2.46 -1.83
CA ALA A 48 9.71 2.91 -2.07
C ALA A 48 9.80 3.84 -3.28
N ARG A 49 9.10 3.52 -4.37
CA ARG A 49 9.05 4.37 -5.57
C ARG A 49 8.46 5.73 -5.27
N PHE A 50 7.34 5.80 -4.56
CA PHE A 50 6.74 7.07 -4.15
C PHE A 50 7.74 7.92 -3.35
N VAL A 51 8.36 7.33 -2.33
CA VAL A 51 9.33 8.03 -1.47
C VAL A 51 10.52 8.58 -2.26
N GLU A 52 11.11 7.75 -3.12
CA GLU A 52 12.24 8.16 -3.96
C GLU A 52 11.87 9.30 -4.91
N GLU A 53 10.68 9.30 -5.46
CA GLU A 53 10.22 10.34 -6.37
C GLU A 53 9.91 11.63 -5.63
N GLU A 54 9.24 11.56 -4.48
CA GLU A 54 8.93 12.75 -3.69
C GLU A 54 10.20 13.40 -3.12
N HIS A 55 11.21 12.62 -2.73
CA HIS A 55 12.49 13.18 -2.27
C HIS A 55 13.40 13.73 -3.39
N ARG A 56 13.20 13.35 -4.64
CA ARG A 56 13.88 13.95 -5.79
C ARG A 56 13.27 15.28 -6.22
N ARG A 57 12.08 15.60 -5.76
CA ARG A 57 11.35 16.80 -6.17
C ARG A 57 11.62 17.91 -5.17
N ALA A 58 12.22 18.98 -5.63
CA ALA A 58 12.49 20.15 -4.81
C ALA A 58 11.24 20.83 -4.22
N ASP A 59 10.10 20.60 -4.87
CA ASP A 59 8.80 21.17 -4.52
C ASP A 59 7.84 20.16 -3.85
N SER A 60 8.34 19.01 -3.39
CA SER A 60 7.51 18.00 -2.72
C SER A 60 7.08 18.47 -1.34
N PRO A 61 5.78 18.36 -1.00
CA PRO A 61 5.31 18.63 0.35
C PRO A 61 5.80 17.59 1.38
N PHE A 62 6.33 16.45 0.91
CA PHE A 62 6.86 15.36 1.74
C PHE A 62 8.39 15.40 1.88
N GLY A 63 9.07 16.27 1.15
CA GLY A 63 10.54 16.32 1.09
C GLY A 63 11.23 16.59 2.42
N GLY A 64 10.55 17.19 3.38
CA GLY A 64 11.05 17.43 4.74
C GLY A 64 10.91 16.26 5.71
N LEU A 65 10.20 15.19 5.34
CA LEU A 65 10.03 14.01 6.18
C LEU A 65 11.23 13.06 6.04
N PRO A 66 11.63 12.35 7.11
CA PRO A 66 12.59 11.26 6.98
C PRO A 66 12.06 10.20 5.98
N LYS A 67 12.95 9.73 5.09
CA LYS A 67 12.57 8.72 4.07
C LYS A 67 11.98 7.45 4.68
N THR A 68 12.54 7.02 5.80
CA THR A 68 12.09 5.82 6.53
C THR A 68 10.67 5.96 7.03
N ASP A 69 10.32 7.13 7.57
CA ASP A 69 9.00 7.38 8.15
C ASP A 69 7.95 7.48 7.05
N LEU A 70 8.23 8.26 6.00
CA LEU A 70 7.36 8.36 4.84
C LEU A 70 7.17 6.98 4.16
N PHE A 71 8.25 6.20 4.01
CA PHE A 71 8.18 4.85 3.46
C PHE A 71 7.24 3.96 4.28
N HIS A 72 7.40 3.98 5.60
CA HIS A 72 6.56 3.17 6.49
C HIS A 72 5.09 3.55 6.37
N GLU A 73 4.76 4.85 6.37
CA GLU A 73 3.38 5.31 6.24
C GLU A 73 2.77 4.95 4.87
N MET A 74 3.53 5.08 3.79
CA MET A 74 3.07 4.68 2.46
C MET A 74 2.89 3.17 2.33
N LEU A 75 3.75 2.38 3.00
CA LEU A 75 3.62 0.93 3.04
C LEU A 75 2.36 0.49 3.79
N VAL A 76 2.06 1.12 4.93
CA VAL A 76 0.82 0.88 5.69
C VAL A 76 -0.42 1.25 4.85
N MET A 77 -0.39 2.36 4.13
CA MET A 77 -1.46 2.75 3.20
C MET A 77 -1.66 1.73 2.07
N ASN A 78 -0.58 1.16 1.54
CA ASN A 78 -0.66 0.10 0.52
C ASN A 78 -1.28 -1.18 1.09
N PHE A 79 -0.93 -1.58 2.31
CA PHE A 79 -1.56 -2.74 2.96
C PHE A 79 -3.04 -2.50 3.24
N TRP A 80 -3.42 -1.31 3.67
CA TRP A 80 -4.83 -0.93 3.81
C TRP A 80 -5.58 -1.05 2.47
N ALA A 81 -5.04 -0.51 1.40
CA ALA A 81 -5.65 -0.59 0.07
C ALA A 81 -5.81 -2.06 -0.40
N LEU A 82 -4.83 -2.90 -0.10
CA LEU A 82 -4.86 -4.32 -0.41
C LEU A 82 -5.92 -5.07 0.42
N GLU A 83 -6.00 -4.81 1.72
CA GLU A 83 -7.01 -5.40 2.60
C GLU A 83 -8.43 -5.00 2.19
N ARG A 84 -8.62 -3.73 1.87
CA ARG A 84 -9.89 -3.21 1.36
C ARG A 84 -10.31 -3.90 0.05
N LEU A 85 -9.38 -4.16 -0.86
CA LEU A 85 -9.64 -4.90 -2.09
C LEU A 85 -10.21 -6.30 -1.81
N PHE A 86 -9.65 -7.01 -0.83
CA PHE A 86 -10.09 -8.36 -0.50
C PHE A 86 -11.27 -8.40 0.47
N LYS A 87 -11.63 -7.29 1.14
CA LYS A 87 -12.80 -7.15 2.04
C LYS A 87 -12.94 -8.31 3.03
N GLY A 88 -11.84 -8.72 3.65
CA GLY A 88 -11.80 -9.85 4.60
C GLY A 88 -12.02 -11.25 4.00
N ARG A 89 -12.26 -11.36 2.70
CA ARG A 89 -12.55 -12.67 2.04
C ARG A 89 -11.32 -13.55 1.85
N ARG A 90 -10.12 -13.04 2.07
CA ARG A 90 -8.85 -13.75 1.87
C ARG A 90 -7.93 -13.54 3.07
N ARG A 91 -8.45 -13.77 4.27
CA ARG A 91 -7.71 -13.59 5.52
C ARG A 91 -6.38 -14.33 5.51
N ALA A 92 -6.38 -15.60 5.15
CA ALA A 92 -5.15 -16.41 5.08
C ALA A 92 -4.09 -15.83 4.13
N LEU A 93 -4.49 -15.16 3.04
CA LEU A 93 -3.57 -14.48 2.15
C LEU A 93 -2.99 -13.21 2.80
N MET A 94 -3.82 -12.42 3.48
CA MET A 94 -3.35 -11.23 4.19
C MET A 94 -2.45 -11.61 5.36
N ASP A 95 -2.72 -12.73 6.04
CA ASP A 95 -1.82 -13.25 7.09
C ASP A 95 -0.42 -13.54 6.52
N GLN A 96 -0.30 -14.09 5.30
CA GLN A 96 1.00 -14.28 4.64
C GLN A 96 1.71 -12.95 4.33
N VAL A 97 0.97 -11.91 3.93
CA VAL A 97 1.52 -10.57 3.69
C VAL A 97 2.05 -9.96 4.98
N TYR A 98 1.29 -10.06 6.08
CA TYR A 98 1.65 -9.51 7.38
C TYR A 98 2.77 -10.28 8.07
N ASP A 99 2.80 -11.60 7.92
CA ASP A 99 3.89 -12.42 8.42
C ASP A 99 5.22 -12.02 7.76
N ARG A 100 5.20 -11.80 6.45
CA ARG A 100 6.38 -11.34 5.73
C ARG A 100 6.79 -9.93 6.14
N TYR A 101 5.84 -9.02 6.32
CA TYR A 101 6.10 -7.67 6.81
C TYR A 101 6.76 -7.70 8.20
N SER A 102 6.17 -8.42 9.15
CA SER A 102 6.71 -8.53 10.50
C SER A 102 8.12 -9.14 10.52
N THR A 103 8.37 -10.15 9.66
CA THR A 103 9.71 -10.76 9.56
C THR A 103 10.74 -9.83 8.92
N SER A 104 10.32 -8.99 7.98
CA SER A 104 11.25 -8.11 7.24
C SER A 104 11.59 -6.81 7.97
N PHE A 105 10.68 -6.28 8.81
CA PHE A 105 10.81 -4.95 9.40
C PHE A 105 10.96 -4.93 10.94
N VAL A 106 10.72 -6.05 11.63
CA VAL A 106 10.86 -6.13 13.10
C VAL A 106 12.33 -6.27 13.56
N TRP A 107 13.27 -6.50 12.67
CA TRP A 107 14.69 -6.50 13.00
C TRP A 107 15.15 -5.09 13.38
N GLY A 108 15.11 -4.79 14.68
CA GLY A 108 15.54 -3.51 15.24
C GLY A 108 14.48 -2.76 16.04
N TRP A 109 13.27 -3.26 16.15
CA TRP A 109 12.23 -2.70 17.02
C TRP A 109 12.16 -3.51 18.32
N GLU A 110 12.37 -2.83 19.45
CA GLU A 110 12.27 -3.44 20.78
C GLU A 110 10.83 -3.81 21.17
N SER A 111 9.84 -3.18 20.53
CA SER A 111 8.43 -3.50 20.72
C SER A 111 8.02 -4.71 19.88
N GLY A 112 7.35 -5.66 20.48
CA GLY A 112 7.00 -6.91 19.85
C GLY A 112 6.08 -6.78 18.64
N ARG A 113 5.99 -7.88 17.86
CA ARG A 113 5.14 -8.04 16.66
C ARG A 113 3.70 -7.57 16.84
N THR A 114 3.13 -7.75 18.02
CA THR A 114 1.74 -7.42 18.33
C THR A 114 1.49 -5.91 18.23
N ASP A 115 2.36 -5.10 18.80
CA ASP A 115 2.20 -3.64 18.83
C ASP A 115 2.26 -3.03 17.42
N LEU A 116 3.10 -3.58 16.54
CA LEU A 116 3.23 -3.12 15.17
C LEU A 116 1.95 -3.39 14.38
N VAL A 117 1.39 -4.61 14.49
CA VAL A 117 0.16 -5.01 13.81
C VAL A 117 -1.04 -4.22 14.33
N ASP A 118 -1.12 -4.00 15.65
CA ASP A 118 -2.21 -3.24 16.26
C ASP A 118 -2.16 -1.76 15.88
N SER A 119 -0.96 -1.16 15.85
CA SER A 119 -0.76 0.20 15.31
C SER A 119 -1.19 0.32 13.85
N MET A 120 -0.82 -0.64 13.03
CA MET A 120 -1.23 -0.69 11.62
C MET A 120 -2.75 -0.81 11.46
N ARG A 121 -3.40 -1.67 12.26
CA ARG A 121 -4.87 -1.83 12.24
C ARG A 121 -5.61 -0.57 12.68
N ALA A 122 -5.11 0.15 13.68
CA ALA A 122 -5.68 1.43 14.07
C ALA A 122 -5.66 2.44 12.92
N LYS A 123 -4.57 2.49 12.14
CA LYS A 123 -4.47 3.32 10.93
C LYS A 123 -5.46 2.86 9.85
N PHE A 124 -5.65 1.56 9.65
CA PHE A 124 -6.63 1.02 8.70
C PHE A 124 -8.05 1.45 9.04
N THR A 125 -8.43 1.36 10.32
CA THR A 125 -9.74 1.83 10.79
C THR A 125 -9.92 3.32 10.48
N ALA A 126 -8.92 4.14 10.79
CA ALA A 126 -8.96 5.57 10.50
C ALA A 126 -9.07 5.89 8.99
N TYR A 127 -8.40 5.12 8.14
CA TYR A 127 -8.51 5.26 6.68
C TYR A 127 -9.88 4.81 6.17
N ASP A 128 -10.43 3.70 6.68
CA ASP A 128 -11.74 3.18 6.27
C ASP A 128 -12.89 4.12 6.66
N GLU A 129 -12.83 4.70 7.86
CA GLU A 129 -13.82 5.68 8.33
C GLU A 129 -13.78 6.98 7.53
N ALA A 130 -12.62 7.36 7.02
CA ALA A 130 -12.43 8.59 6.27
C ALA A 130 -12.63 8.44 4.76
N TRP A 131 -12.58 7.19 4.24
CA TRP A 131 -12.73 6.92 2.81
C TRP A 131 -14.20 6.88 2.39
N ASP A 132 -14.57 7.70 1.41
CA ASP A 132 -15.92 7.72 0.85
C ASP A 132 -16.01 6.96 -0.47
N ASP A 133 -16.70 5.83 -0.44
CA ASP A 133 -16.92 4.98 -1.62
C ASP A 133 -17.94 5.57 -2.61
N TYR A 134 -18.77 6.52 -2.16
CA TYR A 134 -19.96 6.95 -2.91
C TYR A 134 -19.80 8.31 -3.57
N SER A 135 -19.21 9.27 -2.88
CA SER A 135 -19.13 10.64 -3.38
C SER A 135 -17.97 10.89 -4.35
N GLY A 136 -16.95 10.03 -4.32
CA GLY A 136 -15.68 10.26 -5.02
C GLY A 136 -14.87 11.44 -4.46
N HIS A 137 -15.32 12.07 -3.39
CA HIS A 137 -14.64 13.16 -2.68
C HIS A 137 -13.84 12.58 -1.52
N GLN A 138 -12.52 12.62 -1.61
CA GLN A 138 -11.61 12.00 -0.63
C GLN A 138 -10.95 13.02 0.32
N ASP A 139 -11.58 14.18 0.54
CA ASP A 139 -11.00 15.22 1.41
C ASP A 139 -10.86 14.76 2.86
N GLY A 140 -11.83 13.97 3.36
CA GLY A 140 -11.78 13.35 4.68
C GLY A 140 -10.58 12.40 4.82
N PHE A 141 -10.44 11.49 3.86
CA PHE A 141 -9.30 10.59 3.78
C PHE A 141 -7.97 11.34 3.70
N ALA A 142 -7.88 12.34 2.85
CA ALA A 142 -6.64 13.12 2.71
C ALA A 142 -6.25 13.83 4.02
N ARG A 143 -7.19 14.44 4.73
CA ARG A 143 -6.93 15.06 6.05
C ARG A 143 -6.45 14.04 7.06
N GLN A 144 -7.10 12.88 7.13
CA GLN A 144 -6.72 11.80 8.04
C GLN A 144 -5.34 11.25 7.71
N ALA A 145 -5.06 11.01 6.43
CA ALA A 145 -3.76 10.52 5.98
C ALA A 145 -2.63 11.54 6.27
N LEU A 146 -2.86 12.83 6.03
CA LEU A 146 -1.91 13.87 6.40
C LEU A 146 -1.67 13.93 7.90
N ALA A 147 -2.71 13.85 8.72
CA ALA A 147 -2.57 13.84 10.18
C ALA A 147 -1.71 12.65 10.65
N ILE A 148 -1.87 11.48 10.05
CA ILE A 148 -1.07 10.29 10.36
C ILE A 148 0.39 10.49 9.91
N ILE A 149 0.61 10.86 8.65
CA ILE A 149 1.95 10.98 8.04
C ILE A 149 2.80 12.06 8.73
N PHE A 150 2.17 13.17 9.11
CA PHE A 150 2.85 14.31 9.73
C PHE A 150 2.73 14.35 11.27
N GLY A 151 2.21 13.28 11.90
CA GLY A 151 2.07 13.19 13.36
C GLY A 151 1.22 14.32 13.95
N GLY A 152 0.19 14.78 13.23
CA GLY A 152 -0.67 15.89 13.65
C GLY A 152 -0.07 17.29 13.45
N THR A 153 1.16 17.40 12.94
CA THR A 153 1.79 18.69 12.65
C THR A 153 1.10 19.37 11.46
N PRO A 154 0.76 20.67 11.52
CA PRO A 154 0.20 21.38 10.38
C PRO A 154 1.13 21.36 9.16
N VAL A 155 0.56 21.08 7.99
CA VAL A 155 1.32 21.01 6.73
C VAL A 155 1.15 22.33 5.97
N ALA A 156 2.24 23.00 5.66
CA ALA A 156 2.23 24.32 4.99
C ALA A 156 1.50 24.27 3.63
N GLU A 157 1.65 23.18 2.89
CA GLU A 157 1.01 22.97 1.58
C GLU A 157 -0.07 21.87 1.64
N ALA A 158 -0.89 21.87 2.72
CA ALA A 158 -1.90 20.83 2.95
C ALA A 158 -2.79 20.51 1.73
N PRO A 159 -3.32 21.50 0.96
CA PRO A 159 -4.14 21.20 -0.21
C PRO A 159 -3.39 20.44 -1.30
N ARG A 160 -2.12 20.74 -1.49
CA ARG A 160 -1.28 20.08 -2.48
C ARG A 160 -0.90 18.66 -2.02
N ALA A 161 -0.49 18.52 -0.77
CA ALA A 161 -0.21 17.23 -0.17
C ALA A 161 -1.45 16.32 -0.17
N ALA A 162 -2.63 16.86 0.14
CA ALA A 162 -3.92 16.16 0.06
C ALA A 162 -4.19 15.63 -1.36
N PHE A 163 -4.04 16.47 -2.38
CA PHE A 163 -4.23 16.06 -3.77
C PHE A 163 -3.29 14.91 -4.16
N TRP A 164 -2.03 14.95 -3.72
CA TRP A 164 -1.06 13.89 -3.98
C TRP A 164 -1.46 12.58 -3.31
N LEU A 165 -1.90 12.62 -2.05
CA LEU A 165 -2.32 11.41 -1.33
C LEU A 165 -3.59 10.80 -1.93
N ILE A 166 -4.59 11.62 -2.29
CA ILE A 166 -5.80 11.14 -2.98
C ILE A 166 -5.41 10.47 -4.30
N SER A 167 -4.56 11.13 -5.08
CA SER A 167 -4.12 10.61 -6.38
C SER A 167 -3.33 9.32 -6.24
N TYR A 168 -2.51 9.21 -5.18
CA TYR A 168 -1.76 8.00 -4.87
C TYR A 168 -2.71 6.85 -4.48
N ALA A 169 -3.62 7.10 -3.52
CA ALA A 169 -4.54 6.08 -3.02
C ALA A 169 -5.48 5.57 -4.13
N ASP A 170 -6.12 6.47 -4.89
CA ASP A 170 -7.01 6.10 -6.00
C ASP A 170 -6.29 5.24 -7.05
N ARG A 171 -5.06 5.60 -7.36
CA ARG A 171 -4.26 4.85 -8.31
C ARG A 171 -3.84 3.48 -7.76
N THR A 172 -3.37 3.43 -6.51
CA THR A 172 -3.00 2.17 -5.85
C THR A 172 -4.19 1.21 -5.81
N MET A 173 -5.39 1.72 -5.49
CA MET A 173 -6.63 0.94 -5.52
C MET A 173 -6.92 0.38 -6.93
N LYS A 174 -6.76 1.19 -7.98
CA LYS A 174 -6.96 0.74 -9.37
C LYS A 174 -5.95 -0.33 -9.78
N ASP A 175 -4.68 -0.11 -9.47
CA ASP A 175 -3.62 -1.07 -9.80
C ASP A 175 -3.81 -2.39 -9.02
N PHE A 176 -4.17 -2.33 -7.75
CA PHE A 176 -4.47 -3.51 -6.94
C PHE A 176 -5.75 -4.24 -7.39
N THR A 177 -6.70 -3.55 -7.99
CA THR A 177 -7.86 -4.20 -8.61
C THR A 177 -7.43 -5.15 -9.74
N GLU A 178 -6.47 -4.76 -10.57
CA GLU A 178 -5.91 -5.64 -11.61
C GLU A 178 -5.10 -6.80 -10.99
N VAL A 179 -4.35 -6.52 -9.93
CA VAL A 179 -3.66 -7.56 -9.14
C VAL A 179 -4.67 -8.57 -8.57
N GLY A 180 -5.79 -8.10 -8.05
CA GLY A 180 -6.86 -8.94 -7.50
C GLY A 180 -7.42 -9.94 -8.51
N LYS A 181 -7.49 -9.58 -9.79
CA LYS A 181 -7.88 -10.50 -10.87
C LYS A 181 -6.87 -11.64 -11.03
N SER A 182 -5.58 -11.31 -11.06
CA SER A 182 -4.51 -12.31 -11.15
C SER A 182 -4.48 -13.23 -9.93
N VAL A 183 -4.64 -12.67 -8.72
CA VAL A 183 -4.72 -13.44 -7.46
C VAL A 183 -5.91 -14.39 -7.46
N LYS A 184 -7.07 -13.94 -7.95
CA LYS A 184 -8.26 -14.79 -8.06
C LYS A 184 -8.02 -16.00 -8.96
N LEU A 185 -7.34 -15.82 -10.08
CA LEU A 185 -6.98 -16.91 -10.97
C LEU A 185 -5.97 -17.86 -10.32
N LEU A 186 -4.92 -17.33 -9.72
CA LEU A 186 -3.84 -18.12 -9.09
C LEU A 186 -4.34 -18.97 -7.91
N LEU A 187 -5.33 -18.49 -7.16
CA LEU A 187 -5.81 -19.16 -5.95
C LEU A 187 -7.16 -19.89 -6.16
N ARG A 188 -7.65 -20.00 -7.41
CA ARG A 188 -8.92 -20.68 -7.69
C ARG A 188 -8.86 -22.16 -7.34
N ASP A 189 -7.74 -22.79 -7.62
CA ASP A 189 -7.52 -24.23 -7.46
C ASP A 189 -6.76 -24.56 -6.16
N ALA A 190 -6.54 -23.55 -5.28
CA ALA A 190 -5.82 -23.69 -4.02
C ALA A 190 -6.77 -23.57 -2.79
N ALA A 191 -8.08 -23.52 -3.03
CA ALA A 191 -9.13 -23.44 -2.01
C ALA A 191 -9.71 -24.83 -1.72
#